data_0ed6faeb2bf6c38592a0ef59779fa66c
#
_entry.id   0ed6faeb2bf6c38592a0ef59779fa66c
#
_cell.length_a   1.000
_cell.length_b   1.000
_cell.length_c   1.000
_cell.angle_alpha   90.00
_cell.angle_beta   90.00
_cell.angle_gamma   90.00
#
_symmetry.space_group_name_H-M   'P 1'
#
loop_
_entity.id
_entity.type
_entity.pdbx_description
1 polymer ?
#
loop_
_entity_poly.entity_id
_entity_poly.type
_entity_poly.pdbx_seq_one_letter_code
_entity_poly.pdbx_strand_id
1 'polypeptide(L)'
;STCHWCHVMERESFENKDVATFLNENFVSIKLDREERPDVDQVYMTAYQAMTEQSGGWPLNMFLTPDLKPLTGGTYFPPEDRDGQPGFPTVLNQIHNVWDKNQEQVLKQSVEMHGQMKAYFEKLQSQSGGELKPSRLVIDQSIPKILAQLDPVWGGLGTGMKFPQVSVFRFLLQSGDPKAIE
;
A
#
# COMPACT_ATOMS: atom_id res chain seq x y z
N SER A 1 4.93 -6.96 -14.97
CA SER A 1 4.70 -7.05 -13.51
C SER A 1 4.57 -8.51 -13.08
N THR A 2 5.15 -8.85 -11.95
CA THR A 2 5.05 -10.19 -11.32
C THR A 2 3.84 -10.31 -10.38
N CYS A 3 3.00 -9.27 -10.30
CA CYS A 3 1.88 -9.20 -9.38
C CYS A 3 0.74 -10.11 -9.85
N HIS A 4 0.60 -11.29 -9.24
CA HIS A 4 -0.46 -12.25 -9.57
C HIS A 4 -1.86 -11.66 -9.46
N TRP A 5 -2.20 -11.06 -8.31
CA TRP A 5 -3.53 -10.50 -8.07
C TRP A 5 -3.85 -9.27 -8.93
N CYS A 6 -2.81 -8.54 -9.41
CA CYS A 6 -3.02 -7.47 -10.39
C CYS A 6 -3.52 -8.03 -11.72
N HIS A 7 -2.92 -9.13 -12.19
CA HIS A 7 -3.37 -9.83 -13.41
C HIS A 7 -4.74 -10.51 -13.25
N VAL A 8 -5.04 -11.01 -12.04
CA VAL A 8 -6.39 -11.54 -11.77
C VAL A 8 -7.42 -10.43 -11.90
N MET A 9 -7.23 -9.30 -11.23
CA MET A 9 -8.17 -8.17 -11.28
C MET A 9 -8.25 -7.52 -12.67
N GLU A 10 -7.16 -7.52 -13.44
CA GLU A 10 -7.13 -7.09 -14.84
C GLU A 10 -8.15 -7.89 -15.66
N ARG A 11 -8.05 -9.22 -15.63
CA ARG A 11 -8.93 -10.12 -16.42
C ARG A 11 -10.38 -10.12 -15.90
N GLU A 12 -10.58 -10.09 -14.59
CA GLU A 12 -11.91 -10.22 -14.00
C GLU A 12 -12.71 -8.92 -14.01
N SER A 13 -12.03 -7.77 -13.87
CA SER A 13 -12.68 -6.48 -13.69
C SER A 13 -12.31 -5.46 -14.76
N PHE A 14 -11.03 -5.20 -15.02
CA PHE A 14 -10.64 -4.09 -15.91
C PHE A 14 -10.87 -4.40 -17.40
N GLU A 15 -10.83 -5.67 -17.82
CA GLU A 15 -11.17 -6.10 -19.19
C GLU A 15 -12.69 -6.28 -19.40
N ASN A 16 -13.50 -6.18 -18.33
CA ASN A 16 -14.95 -6.23 -18.43
C ASN A 16 -15.48 -4.94 -19.07
N LYS A 17 -16.26 -5.09 -20.16
CA LYS A 17 -16.76 -3.94 -20.94
C LYS A 17 -17.69 -3.04 -20.14
N ASP A 18 -18.55 -3.61 -19.29
CA ASP A 18 -19.51 -2.82 -18.52
C ASP A 18 -18.79 -2.01 -17.44
N VAL A 19 -17.81 -2.61 -16.78
CA VAL A 19 -16.92 -1.93 -15.82
C VAL A 19 -16.13 -0.82 -16.52
N ALA A 20 -15.54 -1.12 -17.69
CA ALA A 20 -14.78 -0.15 -18.46
C ALA A 20 -15.64 1.04 -18.91
N THR A 21 -16.87 0.78 -19.36
CA THR A 21 -17.83 1.82 -19.75
C THR A 21 -18.15 2.72 -18.55
N PHE A 22 -18.49 2.13 -17.40
CA PHE A 22 -18.81 2.87 -16.19
C PHE A 22 -17.63 3.72 -15.70
N LEU A 23 -16.42 3.16 -15.72
CA LEU A 23 -15.20 3.87 -15.36
C LEU A 23 -14.93 5.06 -16.28
N ASN A 24 -15.05 4.87 -17.61
CA ASN A 24 -14.79 5.92 -18.59
C ASN A 24 -15.82 7.07 -18.53
N GLU A 25 -17.05 6.76 -18.14
CA GLU A 25 -18.11 7.77 -18.01
C GLU A 25 -18.03 8.57 -16.71
N ASN A 26 -17.55 7.95 -15.61
CA ASN A 26 -17.70 8.51 -14.28
C ASN A 26 -16.37 8.79 -13.55
N PHE A 27 -15.24 8.27 -14.07
CA PHE A 27 -13.92 8.40 -13.43
C PHE A 27 -12.83 8.77 -14.42
N VAL A 28 -11.77 9.38 -13.92
CA VAL A 28 -10.49 9.48 -14.63
C VAL A 28 -9.60 8.35 -14.13
N SER A 29 -9.50 7.27 -14.91
CA SER A 29 -8.71 6.09 -14.53
C SER A 29 -7.23 6.29 -14.84
N ILE A 30 -6.38 6.10 -13.85
CA ILE A 30 -4.92 6.20 -13.97
C ILE A 30 -4.31 4.86 -13.61
N LYS A 31 -3.61 4.23 -14.57
CA LYS A 31 -2.79 3.05 -14.33
C LYS A 31 -1.36 3.49 -14.01
N LEU A 32 -0.86 3.10 -12.85
CA LEU A 32 0.46 3.45 -12.38
C LEU A 32 1.30 2.19 -12.17
N ASP A 33 2.47 2.15 -12.78
CA ASP A 33 3.45 1.10 -12.50
C ASP A 33 4.32 1.52 -11.29
N ARG A 34 4.21 0.74 -10.21
CA ARG A 34 4.95 1.00 -8.98
C ARG A 34 6.48 0.86 -9.14
N GLU A 35 6.94 0.11 -10.13
CA GLU A 35 8.37 -0.07 -10.39
C GLU A 35 8.95 1.16 -11.09
N GLU A 36 8.13 1.84 -11.92
CA GLU A 36 8.50 3.09 -12.57
C GLU A 36 8.28 4.31 -11.67
N ARG A 37 7.23 4.28 -10.83
CA ARG A 37 6.85 5.38 -9.94
C ARG A 37 6.68 4.92 -8.49
N PRO A 38 7.76 4.39 -7.87
CA PRO A 38 7.74 3.96 -6.47
C PRO A 38 7.46 5.12 -5.49
N ASP A 39 7.78 6.33 -5.86
CA ASP A 39 7.49 7.55 -5.11
C ASP A 39 5.98 7.76 -4.91
N VAL A 40 5.21 7.64 -5.99
CA VAL A 40 3.74 7.77 -5.97
C VAL A 40 3.09 6.57 -5.26
N ASP A 41 3.55 5.36 -5.58
CA ASP A 41 3.05 4.13 -4.95
C ASP A 41 3.21 4.20 -3.42
N GLN A 42 4.36 4.61 -2.92
CA GLN A 42 4.63 4.73 -1.49
C GLN A 42 3.70 5.73 -0.80
N VAL A 43 3.44 6.88 -1.42
CA VAL A 43 2.53 7.89 -0.87
C VAL A 43 1.13 7.31 -0.68
N TYR A 44 0.56 6.69 -1.72
CA TYR A 44 -0.80 6.15 -1.65
C TYR A 44 -0.89 4.85 -0.85
N MET A 45 0.15 4.03 -0.84
CA MET A 45 0.21 2.87 0.06
C MET A 45 0.20 3.32 1.53
N THR A 46 0.97 4.33 1.88
CA THR A 46 0.98 4.89 3.24
C THR A 46 -0.37 5.52 3.59
N ALA A 47 -1.01 6.20 2.63
CA ALA A 47 -2.35 6.72 2.79
C ALA A 47 -3.36 5.60 3.10
N TYR A 48 -3.34 4.55 2.29
CA TYR A 48 -4.19 3.37 2.47
C TYR A 48 -4.01 2.74 3.86
N GLN A 49 -2.77 2.52 4.26
CA GLN A 49 -2.44 1.94 5.57
C GLN A 49 -2.93 2.81 6.72
N ALA A 50 -2.77 4.13 6.61
CA ALA A 50 -3.23 5.08 7.64
C ALA A 50 -4.77 5.15 7.74
N MET A 51 -5.48 4.98 6.60
CA MET A 51 -6.94 5.04 6.53
C MET A 51 -7.62 3.75 6.99
N THR A 52 -6.99 2.60 6.75
CA THR A 52 -7.61 1.29 6.94
C THR A 52 -7.03 0.49 8.09
N GLU A 53 -5.89 0.91 8.62
CA GLU A 53 -5.08 0.17 9.60
C GLU A 53 -4.64 -1.22 9.11
N GLN A 54 -4.65 -1.43 7.78
CA GLN A 54 -4.24 -2.67 7.13
C GLN A 54 -2.85 -2.53 6.51
N SER A 55 -2.16 -3.64 6.33
CA SER A 55 -0.81 -3.66 5.73
C SER A 55 -0.78 -3.20 4.26
N GLY A 56 -1.91 -3.27 3.57
CA GLY A 56 -1.99 -3.01 2.15
C GLY A 56 -1.44 -4.15 1.29
N GLY A 57 -1.33 -3.89 0.00
CA GLY A 57 -0.86 -4.86 -1.00
C GLY A 57 -1.18 -4.41 -2.41
N TRP A 58 -0.86 -5.24 -3.39
CA TRP A 58 -1.17 -4.98 -4.79
C TRP A 58 -2.07 -6.07 -5.37
N PRO A 59 -3.03 -5.65 -6.25
CA PRO A 59 -3.23 -4.29 -6.75
C PRO A 59 -3.61 -3.32 -5.63
N LEU A 60 -3.20 -2.07 -5.75
CA LEU A 60 -3.66 -0.99 -4.89
C LEU A 60 -4.59 -0.10 -5.70
N ASN A 61 -5.85 -0.09 -5.34
CA ASN A 61 -6.87 0.76 -5.95
C ASN A 61 -7.17 1.93 -5.02
N MET A 62 -6.83 3.14 -5.45
CA MET A 62 -7.08 4.35 -4.69
C MET A 62 -8.09 5.24 -5.42
N PHE A 63 -9.07 5.71 -4.68
CA PHE A 63 -10.04 6.69 -5.17
C PHE A 63 -9.67 8.05 -4.60
N LEU A 64 -9.55 9.01 -5.48
CA LEU A 64 -8.98 10.33 -5.18
C LEU A 64 -9.96 11.42 -5.58
N THR A 65 -9.83 12.57 -4.94
CA THR A 65 -10.44 13.81 -5.42
C THR A 65 -9.73 14.31 -6.69
N PRO A 66 -10.31 15.26 -7.45
CA PRO A 66 -9.65 15.88 -8.61
C PRO A 66 -8.29 16.53 -8.29
N ASP A 67 -8.07 16.95 -7.06
CA ASP A 67 -6.80 17.48 -6.56
C ASP A 67 -5.92 16.42 -5.88
N LEU A 68 -6.16 15.14 -6.22
CA LEU A 68 -5.37 13.96 -5.86
C LEU A 68 -5.30 13.64 -4.36
N LYS A 69 -6.24 14.12 -3.57
CA LYS A 69 -6.36 13.73 -2.16
C LYS A 69 -7.09 12.38 -2.03
N PRO A 70 -6.62 11.46 -1.19
CA PRO A 70 -7.25 10.16 -1.03
C PRO A 70 -8.64 10.27 -0.36
N LEU A 71 -9.60 9.53 -0.91
CA LEU A 71 -10.95 9.38 -0.37
C LEU A 71 -11.13 8.02 0.30
N THR A 72 -10.75 6.98 -0.39
CA THR A 72 -10.81 5.60 0.05
C THR A 72 -9.92 4.74 -0.86
N GLY A 73 -9.75 3.47 -0.51
CA GLY A 73 -9.01 2.53 -1.32
C GLY A 73 -9.25 1.09 -0.91
N GLY A 74 -8.68 0.22 -1.68
CA GLY A 74 -8.68 -1.22 -1.43
C GLY A 74 -7.58 -1.90 -2.22
N THR A 75 -7.37 -3.16 -1.92
CA THR A 75 -6.46 -3.99 -2.70
C THR A 75 -7.23 -4.70 -3.82
N TYR A 76 -7.35 -5.99 -3.78
CA TYR A 76 -8.15 -6.72 -4.74
C TYR A 76 -9.65 -6.59 -4.41
N PHE A 77 -10.46 -6.34 -5.45
CA PHE A 77 -11.92 -6.44 -5.40
C PHE A 77 -12.37 -7.55 -6.35
N PRO A 78 -13.26 -8.47 -5.92
CA PRO A 78 -13.80 -9.48 -6.79
C PRO A 78 -14.71 -8.87 -7.89
N PRO A 79 -14.96 -9.57 -9.00
CA PRO A 79 -15.83 -9.08 -10.07
C PRO A 79 -17.30 -8.94 -9.66
N GLU A 80 -17.73 -9.68 -8.64
CA GLU A 80 -19.09 -9.69 -8.09
C GLU A 80 -19.04 -9.71 -6.56
N ASP A 81 -20.13 -9.30 -5.92
CA ASP A 81 -20.25 -9.39 -4.46
C ASP A 81 -20.15 -10.84 -4.00
N ARG A 82 -19.22 -11.13 -3.09
CA ARG A 82 -18.95 -12.50 -2.63
C ARG A 82 -18.49 -12.52 -1.18
N ASP A 83 -19.03 -13.46 -0.40
CA ASP A 83 -18.59 -13.75 0.98
C ASP A 83 -18.54 -12.52 1.90
N GLY A 84 -19.47 -11.57 1.70
CA GLY A 84 -19.53 -10.32 2.45
C GLY A 84 -18.54 -9.25 1.97
N GLN A 85 -17.78 -9.51 0.91
CA GLN A 85 -16.94 -8.52 0.25
C GLN A 85 -17.70 -7.92 -0.94
N PRO A 86 -17.74 -6.58 -1.07
CA PRO A 86 -18.32 -5.93 -2.23
C PRO A 86 -17.45 -6.18 -3.48
N GLY A 87 -18.11 -6.47 -4.58
CA GLY A 87 -17.48 -6.55 -5.90
C GLY A 87 -17.04 -5.18 -6.41
N PHE A 88 -16.12 -5.17 -7.36
CA PHE A 88 -15.61 -3.93 -7.91
C PHE A 88 -16.71 -3.01 -8.49
N PRO A 89 -17.71 -3.51 -9.23
CA PRO A 89 -18.83 -2.68 -9.70
C PRO A 89 -19.63 -2.06 -8.54
N THR A 90 -19.86 -2.81 -7.46
CA THR A 90 -20.57 -2.30 -6.28
C THR A 90 -19.79 -1.17 -5.62
N VAL A 91 -18.47 -1.33 -5.46
CA VAL A 91 -17.59 -0.29 -4.92
C VAL A 91 -17.62 0.97 -5.79
N LEU A 92 -17.49 0.82 -7.11
CA LEU A 92 -17.53 1.95 -8.05
C LEU A 92 -18.86 2.72 -7.94
N ASN A 93 -19.99 2.01 -7.92
CA ASN A 93 -21.31 2.62 -7.77
C ASN A 93 -21.46 3.34 -6.43
N GLN A 94 -20.99 2.77 -5.33
CA GLN A 94 -21.02 3.40 -4.01
C GLN A 94 -20.24 4.71 -3.99
N ILE A 95 -19.02 4.71 -4.52
CA ILE A 95 -18.15 5.90 -4.56
C ILE A 95 -18.76 6.98 -5.45
N HIS A 96 -19.25 6.62 -6.63
CA HIS A 96 -19.93 7.54 -7.54
C HIS A 96 -21.16 8.17 -6.88
N ASN A 97 -22.02 7.36 -6.26
CA ASN A 97 -23.21 7.84 -5.56
C ASN A 97 -22.88 8.78 -4.38
N VAL A 98 -21.82 8.48 -3.62
CA VAL A 98 -21.39 9.33 -2.50
C VAL A 98 -20.83 10.65 -3.04
N TRP A 99 -20.07 10.62 -4.12
CA TRP A 99 -19.55 11.80 -4.78
C TRP A 99 -20.67 12.70 -5.30
N ASP A 100 -21.66 12.15 -6.00
CA ASP A 100 -22.76 12.92 -6.56
C ASP A 100 -23.67 13.55 -5.50
N LYS A 101 -23.94 12.82 -4.41
CA LYS A 101 -24.90 13.27 -3.40
C LYS A 101 -24.29 14.11 -2.29
N ASN A 102 -23.01 13.91 -1.98
CA ASN A 102 -22.37 14.46 -0.80
C ASN A 102 -20.98 15.06 -1.11
N GLN A 103 -20.78 15.60 -2.30
CA GLN A 103 -19.46 16.08 -2.77
C GLN A 103 -18.77 17.04 -1.78
N GLU A 104 -19.51 18.01 -1.23
CA GLU A 104 -18.95 18.97 -0.29
C GLU A 104 -18.41 18.30 0.98
N GLN A 105 -19.15 17.35 1.53
CA GLN A 105 -18.73 16.60 2.72
C GLN A 105 -17.51 15.72 2.41
N VAL A 106 -17.49 15.07 1.25
CA VAL A 106 -16.38 14.23 0.78
C VAL A 106 -15.11 15.07 0.63
N LEU A 107 -15.21 16.24 0.01
CA LEU A 107 -14.08 17.16 -0.13
C LEU A 107 -13.55 17.63 1.23
N LYS A 108 -14.44 17.97 2.17
CA LYS A 108 -14.05 18.35 3.52
C LYS A 108 -13.29 17.23 4.23
N GLN A 109 -13.80 16.01 4.19
CA GLN A 109 -13.15 14.85 4.79
C GLN A 109 -11.78 14.56 4.15
N SER A 110 -11.67 14.70 2.83
CA SER A 110 -10.39 14.50 2.13
C SER A 110 -9.31 15.51 2.53
N VAL A 111 -9.70 16.76 2.79
CA VAL A 111 -8.79 17.79 3.29
C VAL A 111 -8.30 17.46 4.70
N GLU A 112 -9.20 17.04 5.59
CA GLU A 112 -8.86 16.63 6.95
C GLU A 112 -7.90 15.44 6.95
N MET A 113 -8.19 14.41 6.16
CA MET A 113 -7.35 13.23 5.98
C MET A 113 -5.96 13.60 5.44
N HIS A 114 -5.91 14.43 4.41
CA HIS A 114 -4.64 14.90 3.84
C HIS A 114 -3.80 15.67 4.88
N GLY A 115 -4.43 16.49 5.72
CA GLY A 115 -3.77 17.18 6.82
C GLY A 115 -3.16 16.21 7.84
N GLN A 116 -3.89 15.18 8.23
CA GLN A 116 -3.40 14.13 9.14
C GLN A 116 -2.22 13.34 8.53
N MET A 117 -2.33 12.98 7.26
CA MET A 117 -1.24 12.30 6.54
C MET A 117 0.03 13.18 6.46
N LYS A 118 -0.13 14.46 6.12
CA LYS A 118 1.00 15.40 6.07
C LYS A 118 1.70 15.47 7.43
N ALA A 119 0.95 15.63 8.51
CA ALA A 119 1.50 15.63 9.87
C ALA A 119 2.20 14.30 10.23
N TYR A 120 1.67 13.18 9.78
CA TYR A 120 2.31 11.87 9.95
C TYR A 120 3.65 11.77 9.21
N PHE A 121 3.71 12.19 7.94
CA PHE A 121 4.96 12.22 7.16
C PHE A 121 5.99 13.17 7.77
N GLU A 122 5.58 14.37 8.20
CA GLU A 122 6.47 15.32 8.88
C GLU A 122 7.05 14.74 10.18
N LYS A 123 6.23 14.02 10.94
CA LYS A 123 6.67 13.29 12.13
C LYS A 123 7.68 12.20 11.81
N LEU A 124 7.45 11.41 10.76
CA LEU A 124 8.40 10.39 10.31
C LEU A 124 9.73 11.02 9.87
N GLN A 125 9.68 12.12 9.13
CA GLN A 125 10.88 12.85 8.72
C GLN A 125 11.65 13.42 9.92
N SER A 126 10.95 13.97 10.90
CA SER A 126 11.60 14.51 12.12
C SER A 126 12.24 13.42 12.98
N GLN A 127 11.66 12.22 12.98
CA GLN A 127 12.24 11.06 13.67
C GLN A 127 13.42 10.43 12.89
N SER A 128 13.44 10.59 11.58
CA SER A 128 14.56 10.18 10.71
C SER A 128 15.68 11.20 10.66
N GLY A 129 15.51 12.36 11.29
CA GLY A 129 16.34 13.55 11.19
C GLY A 129 17.67 13.47 11.93
N GLY A 130 18.54 12.66 11.43
CA GLY A 130 19.98 12.74 11.60
C GLY A 130 20.62 12.29 10.29
N GLU A 131 21.60 13.00 9.83
CA GLU A 131 22.46 12.53 8.73
C GLU A 131 23.11 11.22 9.19
N LEU A 132 22.41 10.10 9.01
CA LEU A 132 22.94 8.77 9.30
C LEU A 132 24.08 8.51 8.29
N LYS A 133 25.27 8.95 8.65
CA LYS A 133 26.45 8.55 7.90
C LYS A 133 26.56 7.02 7.98
N PRO A 134 26.66 6.33 6.84
CA PRO A 134 26.91 4.89 6.84
C PRO A 134 28.09 4.60 7.76
N SER A 135 27.85 3.84 8.82
CA SER A 135 28.88 3.49 9.77
C SER A 135 28.71 2.05 10.23
N ARG A 136 29.79 1.40 10.61
CA ARG A 136 29.75 0.04 11.17
C ARG A 136 28.83 -0.03 12.38
N LEU A 137 28.79 1.02 13.19
CA LEU A 137 27.92 1.12 14.35
C LEU A 137 26.43 0.94 14.01
N VAL A 138 25.96 1.55 12.91
CA VAL A 138 24.56 1.41 12.45
C VAL A 138 24.27 -0.04 12.08
N ILE A 139 25.22 -0.70 11.39
CA ILE A 139 25.12 -2.10 11.02
C ILE A 139 25.02 -2.96 12.27
N ASP A 140 25.98 -2.81 13.20
CA ASP A 140 26.07 -3.60 14.42
C ASP A 140 24.84 -3.42 15.34
N GLN A 141 24.22 -2.24 15.34
CA GLN A 141 22.97 -1.97 16.06
C GLN A 141 21.72 -2.52 15.37
N SER A 142 21.74 -2.69 14.05
CA SER A 142 20.61 -3.17 13.27
C SER A 142 20.47 -4.69 13.34
N ILE A 143 21.59 -5.41 13.31
CA ILE A 143 21.60 -6.88 13.29
C ILE A 143 20.80 -7.48 14.47
N PRO A 144 21.03 -7.12 15.75
CA PRO A 144 20.27 -7.69 16.85
C PRO A 144 18.77 -7.43 16.76
N LYS A 145 18.38 -6.25 16.23
CA LYS A 145 16.97 -5.89 16.05
C LYS A 145 16.27 -6.74 14.98
N ILE A 146 17.00 -7.07 13.92
CA ILE A 146 16.49 -7.95 12.85
C ILE A 146 16.42 -9.39 13.35
N LEU A 147 17.47 -9.87 14.00
CA LEU A 147 17.52 -11.24 14.54
C LEU A 147 16.41 -11.48 15.59
N ALA A 148 16.06 -10.47 16.39
CA ALA A 148 14.95 -10.56 17.33
C ALA A 148 13.57 -10.73 16.67
N GLN A 149 13.46 -10.46 15.37
CA GLN A 149 12.22 -10.62 14.61
C GLN A 149 12.17 -11.94 13.82
N LEU A 150 13.25 -12.73 13.84
CA LEU A 150 13.26 -14.03 13.17
C LEU A 150 12.30 -15.00 13.85
N ASP A 151 11.55 -15.71 13.04
CA ASP A 151 10.70 -16.81 13.49
C ASP A 151 11.55 -18.07 13.63
N PRO A 152 11.73 -18.60 14.86
CA PRO A 152 12.61 -19.73 15.09
C PRO A 152 12.01 -21.07 14.60
N VAL A 153 10.71 -21.11 14.27
CA VAL A 153 10.02 -22.33 13.87
C VAL A 153 9.90 -22.44 12.34
N TRP A 154 9.44 -21.36 11.71
CA TRP A 154 9.13 -21.35 10.28
C TRP A 154 10.11 -20.53 9.45
N GLY A 155 11.08 -19.91 10.09
CA GLY A 155 12.00 -18.99 9.43
C GLY A 155 11.32 -17.68 8.99
N GLY A 156 12.10 -16.76 8.42
CA GLY A 156 11.59 -15.45 7.99
C GLY A 156 11.39 -14.46 9.14
N LEU A 157 10.89 -13.27 8.84
CA LEU A 157 10.67 -12.20 9.79
C LEU A 157 9.20 -12.10 10.19
N GLY A 158 8.95 -11.83 11.46
CA GLY A 158 7.61 -11.64 12.03
C GLY A 158 6.84 -12.94 12.22
N THR A 159 5.59 -12.81 12.66
CA THR A 159 4.65 -13.91 12.92
C THR A 159 3.54 -13.89 11.86
N GLY A 160 3.05 -15.05 11.41
CA GLY A 160 1.99 -15.16 10.43
C GLY A 160 2.49 -15.32 8.99
N MET A 161 1.73 -14.82 8.02
CA MET A 161 2.07 -14.93 6.60
C MET A 161 3.28 -14.06 6.27
N LYS A 162 4.31 -14.67 5.67
CA LYS A 162 5.60 -14.03 5.42
C LYS A 162 5.83 -13.77 3.94
N PHE A 163 6.39 -12.62 3.66
CA PHE A 163 6.85 -12.26 2.33
C PHE A 163 8.37 -12.45 2.23
N PRO A 164 8.93 -12.93 1.10
CA PRO A 164 10.37 -13.07 0.93
C PRO A 164 11.09 -11.72 1.03
N GLN A 165 11.86 -11.54 2.10
CA GLN A 165 12.62 -10.30 2.34
C GLN A 165 14.09 -10.50 1.99
N VAL A 166 14.37 -10.78 0.73
CA VAL A 166 15.70 -11.15 0.21
C VAL A 166 16.78 -10.13 0.57
N SER A 167 16.45 -8.84 0.52
CA SER A 167 17.41 -7.77 0.85
C SER A 167 17.85 -7.81 2.32
N VAL A 168 16.95 -8.13 3.24
CA VAL A 168 17.26 -8.23 4.67
C VAL A 168 18.15 -9.44 4.94
N PHE A 169 17.82 -10.61 4.39
CA PHE A 169 18.66 -11.80 4.55
C PHE A 169 20.03 -11.63 3.89
N ARG A 170 20.08 -11.00 2.71
CA ARG A 170 21.35 -10.68 2.08
C ARG A 170 22.20 -9.73 2.94
N PHE A 171 21.57 -8.73 3.57
CA PHE A 171 22.27 -7.85 4.51
C PHE A 171 22.82 -8.62 5.71
N LEU A 172 22.05 -9.52 6.32
CA LEU A 172 22.50 -10.35 7.43
C LEU A 172 23.70 -11.22 7.03
N LEU A 173 23.61 -11.94 5.91
CA LEU A 173 24.71 -12.77 5.41
C LEU A 173 25.98 -11.96 5.11
N GLN A 174 25.84 -10.75 4.55
CA GLN A 174 26.97 -9.88 4.23
C GLN A 174 27.55 -9.17 5.46
N SER A 175 26.84 -9.12 6.58
CA SER A 175 27.30 -8.47 7.81
C SER A 175 28.51 -9.15 8.43
N GLY A 176 28.67 -10.45 8.20
CA GLY A 176 29.70 -11.29 8.79
C GLY A 176 29.45 -11.58 10.28
N ASP A 177 28.25 -11.30 10.80
CA ASP A 177 27.89 -11.63 12.16
C ASP A 177 27.63 -13.13 12.31
N PRO A 178 28.32 -13.86 13.22
CA PRO A 178 28.16 -15.30 13.36
C PRO A 178 26.70 -15.73 13.65
N LYS A 179 25.95 -14.93 14.42
CA LYS A 179 24.55 -15.21 14.75
C LYS A 179 23.59 -14.99 13.59
N ALA A 180 24.05 -14.30 12.55
CA ALA A 180 23.27 -14.08 11.34
C ALA A 180 23.46 -15.18 10.28
N ILE A 181 24.46 -16.07 10.50
CA ILE A 181 24.83 -17.14 9.56
C ILE A 181 24.30 -18.50 10.06
N GLU A 182 24.07 -18.66 11.34
CA GLU A 182 23.40 -19.84 11.93
C GLU A 182 21.91 -19.84 11.62
#